data_572aee6f1712cf7f33be243b067fff0e
#
_entry.id   572aee6f1712cf7f33be243b067fff0e
#
_cell.length_a   1.000
_cell.length_b   1.000
_cell.length_c   1.000
_cell.angle_alpha   90.00
_cell.angle_beta   90.00
_cell.angle_gamma   90.00
#
_symmetry.space_group_name_H-M   'P 1'
#
loop_
_entity.id
_entity.type
_entity.pdbx_description
1 polymer ?
#
loop_
_entity_poly.entity_id
_entity_poly.type
_entity_poly.pdbx_seq_one_letter_code
_entity_poly.pdbx_strand_id
1 'polypeptide(L)'
;MDNDRQKALDTVIKNMEKSFGKGAVMKLGDNEARKVSSVSSGSVTLDNALGVGGYPKGRIIEIYGPESSGKTTVALHAIAEVQKNGGIAAFIDAEHALDPVYAEALGVDIQNLYLSQPDHGEQGLEIAEAFVRSGAVDIVVVDSVAALTPKAEIEGEMGDTHVGLQARLMSQALRKLSGAISKSNTTAVFINQIREKVGVMFGNPETTPGGRALKFYSSVRLEVRRAEQLKQGQEIVGNRTKIKVVKNKVAPPFRVAEVDMMYGKGISKEGELIDLGVENEIVNKSGAWYSYNGERMGQGKENVKLYLKENPK
;
A
#
# COMPACT_ATOMS: atom_id res chain seq x y z
N MET A 1 30.03 -31.85 -26.14
CA MET A 1 28.56 -31.79 -25.99
C MET A 1 28.03 -30.46 -25.43
N ASP A 2 28.73 -29.79 -24.56
CA ASP A 2 28.29 -28.51 -23.98
C ASP A 2 28.34 -27.33 -24.98
N ASN A 3 29.33 -27.30 -25.86
CA ASN A 3 29.54 -26.17 -26.79
C ASN A 3 28.45 -26.07 -27.87
N ASP A 4 27.91 -27.18 -28.33
CA ASP A 4 26.88 -27.18 -29.37
C ASP A 4 25.50 -26.81 -28.84
N ARG A 5 25.22 -27.20 -27.59
CA ARG A 5 24.01 -26.76 -26.86
C ARG A 5 24.04 -25.26 -26.59
N GLN A 6 25.18 -24.73 -26.19
CA GLN A 6 25.34 -23.30 -25.93
C GLN A 6 25.17 -22.49 -27.22
N LYS A 7 25.78 -22.90 -28.33
CA LYS A 7 25.62 -22.25 -29.64
C LYS A 7 24.18 -22.27 -30.14
N ALA A 8 23.47 -23.38 -29.97
CA ALA A 8 22.06 -23.48 -30.33
C ALA A 8 21.20 -22.51 -29.50
N LEU A 9 21.44 -22.41 -28.21
CA LEU A 9 20.73 -21.51 -27.30
C LEU A 9 21.02 -20.05 -27.65
N ASP A 10 22.26 -19.67 -27.90
CA ASP A 10 22.65 -18.32 -28.28
C ASP A 10 22.00 -17.89 -29.60
N THR A 11 21.85 -18.83 -30.53
CA THR A 11 21.14 -18.60 -31.80
C THR A 11 19.66 -18.32 -31.57
N VAL A 12 19.01 -19.10 -30.72
CA VAL A 12 17.59 -18.91 -30.35
C VAL A 12 17.40 -17.56 -29.65
N ILE A 13 18.25 -17.23 -28.69
CA ILE A 13 18.19 -15.94 -27.96
C ILE A 13 18.33 -14.76 -28.96
N LYS A 14 19.30 -14.79 -29.87
CA LYS A 14 19.48 -13.75 -30.90
C LYS A 14 18.23 -13.61 -31.79
N ASN A 15 17.61 -14.72 -32.18
CA ASN A 15 16.40 -14.68 -32.97
C ASN A 15 15.21 -14.10 -32.19
N MET A 16 15.07 -14.43 -30.91
CA MET A 16 14.06 -13.85 -30.03
C MET A 16 14.27 -12.35 -29.82
N GLU A 17 15.53 -11.90 -29.63
CA GLU A 17 15.84 -10.48 -29.52
C GLU A 17 15.52 -9.70 -30.81
N LYS A 18 15.71 -10.31 -31.98
CA LYS A 18 15.32 -9.69 -33.25
C LYS A 18 13.79 -9.57 -33.39
N SER A 19 13.05 -10.56 -32.92
CA SER A 19 11.59 -10.62 -33.07
C SER A 19 10.86 -9.82 -32.01
N PHE A 20 11.38 -9.77 -30.78
CA PHE A 20 10.68 -9.24 -29.60
C PHE A 20 11.43 -8.10 -28.89
N GLY A 21 12.62 -7.74 -29.37
CA GLY A 21 13.45 -6.69 -28.79
C GLY A 21 14.51 -7.20 -27.80
N LYS A 22 15.54 -6.37 -27.55
CA LYS A 22 16.61 -6.69 -26.60
C LYS A 22 16.03 -6.90 -25.20
N GLY A 23 16.50 -7.96 -24.51
CA GLY A 23 16.05 -8.31 -23.19
C GLY A 23 14.77 -9.17 -23.14
N ALA A 24 14.26 -9.61 -24.32
CA ALA A 24 13.15 -10.55 -24.38
C ALA A 24 13.44 -11.86 -23.63
N VAL A 25 14.70 -12.28 -23.63
CA VAL A 25 15.21 -13.42 -22.86
C VAL A 25 16.52 -13.00 -22.21
N MET A 26 16.68 -13.28 -20.92
CA MET A 26 17.89 -12.99 -20.16
C MET A 26 18.17 -14.08 -19.13
N LYS A 27 19.42 -14.26 -18.78
CA LYS A 27 19.77 -15.10 -17.64
C LYS A 27 19.46 -14.34 -16.34
N LEU A 28 18.76 -14.98 -15.43
CA LEU A 28 18.40 -14.36 -14.14
C LEU A 28 19.64 -13.89 -13.35
N GLY A 29 20.79 -14.53 -13.59
CA GLY A 29 22.08 -14.20 -12.96
C GLY A 29 22.76 -12.96 -13.50
N ASP A 30 22.47 -12.58 -14.73
CA ASP A 30 23.14 -11.45 -15.43
C ASP A 30 22.49 -10.10 -15.12
N ASN A 31 21.40 -10.10 -14.39
CA ASN A 31 20.63 -8.90 -14.09
C ASN A 31 21.08 -8.31 -12.74
N GLU A 32 21.63 -7.08 -12.77
CA GLU A 32 21.89 -6.27 -11.55
C GLU A 32 20.60 -5.98 -10.76
N ALA A 33 19.43 -6.26 -11.34
CA ALA A 33 18.10 -6.08 -10.77
C ALA A 33 17.70 -7.12 -9.71
N ARG A 34 18.65 -7.73 -9.00
CA ARG A 34 18.37 -8.66 -7.90
C ARG A 34 17.85 -7.97 -6.64
N LYS A 35 18.10 -6.69 -6.46
CA LYS A 35 17.49 -5.90 -5.39
C LYS A 35 16.15 -5.39 -5.86
N VAL A 36 15.09 -5.85 -5.20
CA VAL A 36 13.76 -5.26 -5.38
C VAL A 36 13.83 -3.80 -4.95
N SER A 37 13.64 -2.89 -5.90
CA SER A 37 13.50 -1.47 -5.57
C SER A 37 12.14 -1.21 -4.96
N SER A 38 12.08 -0.35 -3.98
CA SER A 38 10.87 -0.05 -3.22
C SER A 38 10.69 1.45 -3.01
N VAL A 39 9.45 1.84 -2.71
CA VAL A 39 9.10 3.15 -2.17
C VAL A 39 8.72 2.99 -0.71
N SER A 40 9.24 3.83 0.16
CA SER A 40 8.89 3.80 1.59
C SER A 40 7.38 4.00 1.78
N SER A 41 6.81 3.28 2.72
CA SER A 41 5.43 3.49 3.16
C SER A 41 5.25 4.76 4.00
N GLY A 42 6.34 5.40 4.42
CA GLY A 42 6.34 6.49 5.40
C GLY A 42 6.33 6.01 6.85
N SER A 43 6.26 4.70 7.07
CA SER A 43 6.34 4.05 8.38
C SER A 43 7.54 3.11 8.41
N VAL A 44 8.50 3.35 9.29
CA VAL A 44 9.68 2.49 9.46
C VAL A 44 9.25 1.08 9.88
N THR A 45 8.26 0.99 10.77
CA THR A 45 7.71 -0.29 11.25
C THR A 45 7.09 -1.09 10.11
N LEU A 46 6.30 -0.45 9.25
CA LEU A 46 5.70 -1.11 8.09
C LEU A 46 6.75 -1.48 7.04
N ASP A 47 7.69 -0.59 6.76
CA ASP A 47 8.79 -0.87 5.82
C ASP A 47 9.61 -2.10 6.23
N ASN A 48 9.86 -2.25 7.53
CA ASN A 48 10.51 -3.43 8.08
C ASN A 48 9.64 -4.70 7.92
N ALA A 49 8.34 -4.61 8.15
CA ALA A 49 7.41 -5.72 7.97
C ALA A 49 7.29 -6.16 6.50
N LEU A 50 7.42 -5.24 5.56
CA LEU A 50 7.42 -5.52 4.12
C LEU A 50 8.69 -6.24 3.63
N GLY A 51 9.77 -6.15 4.37
CA GLY A 51 11.01 -6.93 4.18
C GLY A 51 11.95 -6.43 3.08
N VAL A 52 11.50 -5.48 2.24
CA VAL A 52 12.30 -4.85 1.16
C VAL A 52 12.44 -3.34 1.34
N GLY A 53 12.09 -2.83 2.52
CA GLY A 53 12.21 -1.42 2.85
C GLY A 53 11.06 -0.55 2.36
N GLY A 54 9.95 -1.12 1.94
CA GLY A 54 8.77 -0.43 1.48
C GLY A 54 7.94 -1.23 0.49
N TYR A 55 7.08 -0.54 -0.26
CA TYR A 55 6.29 -1.14 -1.33
C TYR A 55 7.15 -1.41 -2.55
N PRO A 56 7.13 -2.63 -3.12
CA PRO A 56 7.90 -2.93 -4.32
C PRO A 56 7.44 -2.09 -5.51
N LYS A 57 8.39 -1.50 -6.22
CA LYS A 57 8.11 -0.79 -7.48
C LYS A 57 7.71 -1.77 -8.57
N GLY A 58 6.86 -1.32 -9.49
CA GLY A 58 6.38 -2.13 -10.60
C GLY A 58 5.44 -3.26 -10.19
N ARG A 59 4.77 -3.11 -9.05
CA ARG A 59 3.89 -4.12 -8.47
C ARG A 59 2.56 -3.53 -8.01
N ILE A 60 1.57 -4.40 -7.89
CA ILE A 60 0.26 -4.08 -7.34
C ILE A 60 0.24 -4.41 -5.86
N ILE A 61 -0.22 -3.45 -5.07
CA ILE A 61 -0.41 -3.55 -3.63
C ILE A 61 -1.90 -3.42 -3.32
N GLU A 62 -2.45 -4.31 -2.52
CA GLU A 62 -3.80 -4.17 -1.97
C GLU A 62 -3.72 -3.83 -0.49
N ILE A 63 -4.45 -2.78 -0.09
CA ILE A 63 -4.64 -2.42 1.31
C ILE A 63 -6.14 -2.56 1.60
N TYR A 64 -6.50 -3.46 2.51
CA TYR A 64 -7.89 -3.69 2.84
C TYR A 64 -8.13 -3.76 4.34
N GLY A 65 -9.36 -3.56 4.73
CA GLY A 65 -9.76 -3.59 6.13
C GLY A 65 -11.17 -3.02 6.33
N PRO A 66 -11.67 -3.04 7.58
CA PRO A 66 -12.94 -2.44 7.93
C PRO A 66 -12.97 -0.95 7.64
N GLU A 67 -14.16 -0.38 7.60
CA GLU A 67 -14.35 1.06 7.50
C GLU A 67 -13.62 1.80 8.64
N SER A 68 -13.06 2.95 8.31
CA SER A 68 -12.32 3.79 9.26
C SER A 68 -11.16 3.08 9.98
N SER A 69 -10.57 2.04 9.39
CA SER A 69 -9.41 1.33 9.96
C SER A 69 -8.07 2.06 9.73
N GLY A 70 -8.03 3.07 8.85
CA GLY A 70 -6.82 3.81 8.52
C GLY A 70 -6.19 3.45 7.18
N LYS A 71 -6.90 2.77 6.29
CA LYS A 71 -6.40 2.37 4.96
C LYS A 71 -5.93 3.54 4.12
N THR A 72 -6.75 4.59 4.01
CA THR A 72 -6.42 5.80 3.26
C THR A 72 -5.23 6.52 3.89
N THR A 73 -5.14 6.58 5.20
CA THR A 73 -4.00 7.15 5.93
C THR A 73 -2.70 6.44 5.57
N VAL A 74 -2.69 5.11 5.55
CA VAL A 74 -1.51 4.31 5.15
C VAL A 74 -1.07 4.67 3.73
N ALA A 75 -2.02 4.77 2.80
CA ALA A 75 -1.72 5.15 1.41
C ALA A 75 -1.21 6.59 1.27
N LEU A 76 -1.79 7.54 2.00
CA LEU A 76 -1.37 8.95 1.99
C LEU A 76 0.06 9.13 2.50
N HIS A 77 0.49 8.38 3.51
CA HIS A 77 1.88 8.40 3.97
C HIS A 77 2.86 7.96 2.88
N ALA A 78 2.51 6.95 2.09
CA ALA A 78 3.32 6.51 0.96
C ALA A 78 3.41 7.58 -0.13
N ILE A 79 2.30 8.27 -0.43
CA ILE A 79 2.28 9.42 -1.35
C ILE A 79 3.23 10.51 -0.87
N ALA A 80 3.15 10.88 0.41
CA ALA A 80 4.01 11.91 0.99
C ALA A 80 5.50 11.55 0.85
N GLU A 81 5.87 10.29 1.08
CA GLU A 81 7.26 9.81 0.92
C GLU A 81 7.72 9.84 -0.55
N VAL A 82 6.87 9.45 -1.49
CA VAL A 82 7.18 9.54 -2.93
C VAL A 82 7.45 10.98 -3.32
N GLN A 83 6.59 11.91 -2.93
CA GLN A 83 6.75 13.33 -3.24
C GLN A 83 7.98 13.94 -2.59
N LYS A 84 8.27 13.59 -1.33
CA LYS A 84 9.46 14.04 -0.60
C LYS A 84 10.76 13.63 -1.30
N ASN A 85 10.76 12.49 -1.99
CA ASN A 85 11.89 12.00 -2.76
C ASN A 85 11.87 12.47 -4.24
N GLY A 86 11.08 13.47 -4.57
CA GLY A 86 11.00 14.07 -5.91
C GLY A 86 10.15 13.27 -6.90
N GLY A 87 9.42 12.26 -6.45
CA GLY A 87 8.53 11.46 -7.28
C GLY A 87 7.16 12.09 -7.49
N ILE A 88 6.41 11.53 -8.43
CA ILE A 88 5.07 11.98 -8.81
C ILE A 88 4.03 10.97 -8.35
N ALA A 89 2.98 11.48 -7.72
CA ALA A 89 1.86 10.68 -7.21
C ALA A 89 0.54 11.07 -7.87
N ALA A 90 -0.32 10.09 -8.10
CA ALA A 90 -1.69 10.26 -8.54
C ALA A 90 -2.66 9.52 -7.61
N PHE A 91 -3.83 10.11 -7.41
CA PHE A 91 -4.88 9.58 -6.55
C PHE A 91 -6.20 9.53 -7.31
N ILE A 92 -6.74 8.33 -7.45
CA ILE A 92 -8.06 8.10 -8.05
C ILE A 92 -9.05 7.96 -6.90
N ASP A 93 -9.78 9.02 -6.62
CA ASP A 93 -10.74 9.12 -5.52
C ASP A 93 -12.15 8.72 -5.99
N ALA A 94 -12.39 7.41 -6.07
CA ALA A 94 -13.69 6.87 -6.47
C ALA A 94 -14.78 7.06 -5.41
N GLU A 95 -14.41 7.29 -4.16
CA GLU A 95 -15.35 7.56 -3.05
C GLU A 95 -15.73 9.04 -2.96
N HIS A 96 -15.01 9.94 -3.65
CA HIS A 96 -15.17 11.39 -3.57
C HIS A 96 -15.04 11.93 -2.14
N ALA A 97 -14.12 11.35 -1.36
CA ALA A 97 -14.01 11.55 0.08
C ALA A 97 -12.63 12.01 0.56
N LEU A 98 -11.68 12.28 -0.35
CA LEU A 98 -10.35 12.74 0.02
C LEU A 98 -10.44 14.13 0.67
N ASP A 99 -9.97 14.22 1.92
CA ASP A 99 -9.83 15.49 2.63
C ASP A 99 -8.42 16.07 2.38
N PRO A 100 -8.31 17.20 1.66
CA PRO A 100 -7.02 17.81 1.37
C PRO A 100 -6.33 18.36 2.61
N VAL A 101 -7.06 18.83 3.61
CA VAL A 101 -6.49 19.32 4.87
C VAL A 101 -5.83 18.19 5.64
N TYR A 102 -6.51 17.04 5.71
CA TYR A 102 -5.94 15.85 6.34
C TYR A 102 -4.72 15.31 5.57
N ALA A 103 -4.80 15.25 4.25
CA ALA A 103 -3.67 14.83 3.41
C ALA A 103 -2.43 15.71 3.63
N GLU A 104 -2.61 17.02 3.66
CA GLU A 104 -1.54 17.99 3.94
C GLU A 104 -0.95 17.80 5.35
N ALA A 105 -1.79 17.53 6.35
CA ALA A 105 -1.35 17.25 7.72
C ALA A 105 -0.46 15.98 7.82
N LEU A 106 -0.63 15.03 6.91
CA LEU A 106 0.21 13.83 6.80
C LEU A 106 1.51 14.05 6.01
N GLY A 107 1.70 15.23 5.46
CA GLY A 107 2.88 15.60 4.67
C GLY A 107 2.70 15.50 3.16
N VAL A 108 1.50 15.27 2.66
CA VAL A 108 1.23 15.29 1.22
C VAL A 108 1.30 16.71 0.68
N ASP A 109 2.06 16.90 -0.38
CA ASP A 109 2.05 18.12 -1.16
C ASP A 109 0.81 18.11 -2.07
N ILE A 110 -0.26 18.72 -1.58
CA ILE A 110 -1.55 18.74 -2.27
C ILE A 110 -1.53 19.55 -3.56
N GLN A 111 -0.60 20.51 -3.71
CA GLN A 111 -0.45 21.31 -4.92
C GLN A 111 0.11 20.49 -6.08
N ASN A 112 0.86 19.44 -5.80
CA ASN A 112 1.51 18.56 -6.77
C ASN A 112 0.93 17.14 -6.79
N LEU A 113 -0.19 16.91 -6.13
CA LEU A 113 -0.92 15.64 -6.21
C LEU A 113 -1.92 15.68 -7.37
N TYR A 114 -1.78 14.74 -8.30
CA TYR A 114 -2.76 14.56 -9.38
C TYR A 114 -3.96 13.80 -8.86
N LEU A 115 -5.12 14.46 -8.84
CA LEU A 115 -6.37 13.91 -8.33
C LEU A 115 -7.36 13.68 -9.48
N SER A 116 -8.01 12.53 -9.51
CA SER A 116 -9.17 12.24 -10.33
C SER A 116 -10.33 11.75 -9.48
N GLN A 117 -11.51 12.24 -9.74
CA GLN A 117 -12.76 11.78 -9.12
C GLN A 117 -13.67 11.25 -10.23
N PRO A 118 -13.54 9.96 -10.59
CA PRO A 118 -14.25 9.38 -11.74
C PRO A 118 -15.75 9.22 -11.47
N ASP A 119 -16.54 9.26 -12.54
CA ASP A 119 -18.00 9.08 -12.49
C ASP A 119 -18.38 7.59 -12.38
N HIS A 120 -17.54 6.70 -12.90
CA HIS A 120 -17.76 5.25 -12.91
C HIS A 120 -16.43 4.48 -12.91
N GLY A 121 -16.50 3.18 -12.67
CA GLY A 121 -15.33 2.32 -12.50
C GLY A 121 -14.42 2.24 -13.73
N GLU A 122 -15.00 2.13 -14.93
CA GLU A 122 -14.25 2.10 -16.20
C GLU A 122 -13.39 3.36 -16.36
N GLN A 123 -13.98 4.54 -16.12
CA GLN A 123 -13.26 5.81 -16.20
C GLN A 123 -12.10 5.87 -15.21
N GLY A 124 -12.33 5.48 -13.95
CA GLY A 124 -11.28 5.47 -12.93
C GLY A 124 -10.11 4.56 -13.28
N LEU A 125 -10.40 3.37 -13.79
CA LEU A 125 -9.38 2.40 -14.18
C LEU A 125 -8.64 2.80 -15.46
N GLU A 126 -9.32 3.42 -16.43
CA GLU A 126 -8.70 3.97 -17.64
C GLU A 126 -7.77 5.15 -17.32
N ILE A 127 -8.16 6.03 -16.40
CA ILE A 127 -7.29 7.11 -15.92
C ILE A 127 -6.07 6.55 -15.19
N ALA A 128 -6.24 5.55 -14.33
CA ALA A 128 -5.13 4.86 -13.69
C ALA A 128 -4.17 4.23 -14.72
N GLU A 129 -4.71 3.58 -15.75
CA GLU A 129 -3.92 3.01 -16.85
C GLU A 129 -3.13 4.09 -17.59
N ALA A 130 -3.73 5.23 -17.89
CA ALA A 130 -3.06 6.34 -18.56
C ALA A 130 -1.88 6.89 -17.74
N PHE A 131 -2.05 7.07 -16.43
CA PHE A 131 -0.97 7.46 -15.55
C PHE A 131 0.18 6.44 -15.54
N VAL A 132 -0.14 5.16 -15.43
CA VAL A 132 0.85 4.09 -15.43
C VAL A 132 1.61 4.03 -16.75
N ARG A 133 0.92 4.09 -17.88
CA ARG A 133 1.52 4.02 -19.22
C ARG A 133 2.37 5.23 -19.57
N SER A 134 2.14 6.36 -18.94
CA SER A 134 2.97 7.57 -19.14
C SER A 134 4.43 7.35 -18.72
N GLY A 135 4.69 6.41 -17.82
CA GLY A 135 6.02 6.17 -17.25
C GLY A 135 6.51 7.28 -16.32
N ALA A 136 5.70 8.32 -16.08
CA ALA A 136 6.07 9.49 -15.31
C ALA A 136 5.58 9.46 -13.86
N VAL A 137 4.68 8.55 -13.51
CA VAL A 137 4.06 8.46 -12.19
C VAL A 137 4.69 7.32 -11.39
N ASP A 138 5.17 7.62 -10.19
CA ASP A 138 5.84 6.65 -9.31
C ASP A 138 4.86 5.85 -8.47
N ILE A 139 3.77 6.47 -8.04
CA ILE A 139 2.70 5.82 -7.28
C ILE A 139 1.32 6.27 -7.76
N VAL A 140 0.42 5.32 -7.96
CA VAL A 140 -1.00 5.55 -8.22
C VAL A 140 -1.80 4.86 -7.12
N VAL A 141 -2.66 5.60 -6.46
CA VAL A 141 -3.59 5.07 -5.44
C VAL A 141 -5.00 5.10 -5.99
N VAL A 142 -5.71 3.99 -5.88
CA VAL A 142 -7.15 3.88 -6.19
C VAL A 142 -7.91 3.65 -4.89
N ASP A 143 -8.72 4.61 -4.50
CA ASP A 143 -9.52 4.56 -3.27
C ASP A 143 -11.01 4.79 -3.59
N SER A 144 -11.82 3.79 -3.51
CA SER A 144 -11.57 2.39 -3.23
C SER A 144 -12.15 1.51 -4.35
N VAL A 145 -11.69 0.26 -4.41
CA VAL A 145 -12.25 -0.74 -5.37
C VAL A 145 -13.76 -0.90 -5.17
N ALA A 146 -14.22 -0.87 -3.93
CA ALA A 146 -15.66 -0.97 -3.59
C ALA A 146 -16.51 0.12 -4.27
N ALA A 147 -15.95 1.30 -4.51
CA ALA A 147 -16.61 2.45 -5.13
C ALA A 147 -16.46 2.51 -6.66
N LEU A 148 -15.71 1.59 -7.26
CA LEU A 148 -15.58 1.46 -8.71
C LEU A 148 -16.82 0.80 -9.30
N THR A 149 -17.91 1.53 -9.36
CA THR A 149 -19.18 1.05 -9.89
C THR A 149 -19.14 1.00 -11.42
N PRO A 150 -19.48 -0.15 -12.05
CA PRO A 150 -19.57 -0.24 -13.49
C PRO A 150 -20.57 0.75 -14.08
N LYS A 151 -20.25 1.35 -15.23
CA LYS A 151 -21.10 2.31 -15.91
C LYS A 151 -22.52 1.76 -16.18
N ALA A 152 -22.60 0.51 -16.63
CA ALA A 152 -23.87 -0.17 -16.89
C ALA A 152 -24.75 -0.27 -15.65
N GLU A 153 -24.17 -0.38 -14.46
CA GLU A 153 -24.94 -0.39 -13.20
C GLU A 153 -25.49 1.00 -12.87
N ILE A 154 -24.69 2.05 -13.12
CA ILE A 154 -25.14 3.45 -12.90
C ILE A 154 -26.25 3.85 -13.86
N GLU A 155 -26.17 3.42 -15.12
CA GLU A 155 -27.15 3.72 -16.17
C GLU A 155 -28.40 2.82 -16.11
N GLY A 156 -28.37 1.73 -15.33
CA GLY A 156 -29.51 0.84 -15.12
C GLY A 156 -30.60 1.44 -14.23
N GLU A 157 -31.75 0.80 -14.23
CA GLU A 157 -32.87 1.21 -13.37
C GLU A 157 -32.69 0.72 -11.94
N MET A 158 -33.33 1.39 -10.99
CA MET A 158 -33.37 0.95 -9.59
C MET A 158 -34.01 -0.43 -9.47
N GLY A 159 -33.26 -1.38 -8.90
CA GLY A 159 -33.68 -2.78 -8.73
C GLY A 159 -33.14 -3.72 -9.78
N ASP A 160 -32.45 -3.24 -10.83
CA ASP A 160 -31.76 -4.08 -11.78
C ASP A 160 -30.63 -4.88 -11.13
N THR A 161 -30.48 -6.12 -11.56
CA THR A 161 -29.42 -6.98 -11.06
C THR A 161 -28.19 -6.92 -11.95
N HIS A 162 -27.05 -6.49 -11.36
CA HIS A 162 -25.76 -6.37 -12.05
C HIS A 162 -24.70 -7.30 -11.47
N VAL A 163 -25.08 -8.57 -11.23
CA VAL A 163 -24.21 -9.55 -10.58
C VAL A 163 -22.92 -9.78 -11.39
N GLY A 164 -21.79 -9.62 -10.70
CA GLY A 164 -20.47 -9.95 -11.24
C GLY A 164 -19.88 -8.93 -12.21
N LEU A 165 -20.54 -7.81 -12.52
CA LEU A 165 -20.00 -6.78 -13.42
C LEU A 165 -18.73 -6.15 -12.87
N GLN A 166 -18.70 -5.79 -11.58
CA GLN A 166 -17.51 -5.21 -10.95
C GLN A 166 -16.33 -6.21 -10.95
N ALA A 167 -16.58 -7.48 -10.67
CA ALA A 167 -15.55 -8.51 -10.70
C ALA A 167 -14.96 -8.71 -12.11
N ARG A 168 -15.79 -8.66 -13.14
CA ARG A 168 -15.36 -8.72 -14.55
C ARG A 168 -14.52 -7.49 -14.92
N LEU A 169 -14.97 -6.31 -14.53
CA LEU A 169 -14.25 -5.05 -14.75
C LEU A 169 -12.87 -5.09 -14.12
N MET A 170 -12.77 -5.49 -12.85
CA MET A 170 -11.49 -5.62 -12.13
C MET A 170 -10.57 -6.67 -12.79
N SER A 171 -11.10 -7.81 -13.19
CA SER A 171 -10.32 -8.85 -13.89
C SER A 171 -9.75 -8.34 -15.20
N GLN A 172 -10.54 -7.63 -15.99
CA GLN A 172 -10.11 -7.05 -17.26
C GLN A 172 -9.06 -5.96 -17.04
N ALA A 173 -9.31 -5.04 -16.11
CA ALA A 173 -8.41 -3.94 -15.80
C ALA A 173 -7.05 -4.43 -15.30
N LEU A 174 -7.03 -5.36 -14.36
CA LEU A 174 -5.78 -5.87 -13.78
C LEU A 174 -4.95 -6.69 -14.79
N ARG A 175 -5.58 -7.38 -15.72
CA ARG A 175 -4.87 -8.01 -16.85
C ARG A 175 -4.13 -7.00 -17.71
N LYS A 176 -4.75 -5.85 -17.99
CA LYS A 176 -4.12 -4.75 -18.76
C LYS A 176 -3.06 -4.03 -17.95
N LEU A 177 -3.37 -3.72 -16.69
CA LEU A 177 -2.53 -2.88 -15.82
C LEU A 177 -1.26 -3.60 -15.38
N SER A 178 -1.31 -4.90 -15.09
CA SER A 178 -0.17 -5.62 -14.50
C SER A 178 1.11 -5.54 -15.33
N GLY A 179 1.00 -5.72 -16.65
CA GLY A 179 2.13 -5.59 -17.57
C GLY A 179 2.63 -4.15 -17.69
N ALA A 180 1.74 -3.18 -17.76
CA ALA A 180 2.08 -1.77 -17.84
C ALA A 180 2.74 -1.26 -16.54
N ILE A 181 2.23 -1.67 -15.39
CA ILE A 181 2.78 -1.36 -14.06
C ILE A 181 4.21 -1.89 -13.92
N SER A 182 4.44 -3.13 -14.32
CA SER A 182 5.79 -3.73 -14.30
C SER A 182 6.78 -2.98 -15.18
N LYS A 183 6.37 -2.61 -16.40
CA LYS A 183 7.22 -1.90 -17.39
C LYS A 183 7.51 -0.46 -16.98
N SER A 184 6.53 0.24 -16.42
CA SER A 184 6.67 1.63 -15.98
C SER A 184 7.33 1.77 -14.62
N ASN A 185 7.52 0.67 -13.90
CA ASN A 185 8.07 0.66 -12.55
C ASN A 185 7.22 1.47 -11.54
N THR A 186 5.93 1.61 -11.83
CA THR A 186 4.95 2.30 -10.98
C THR A 186 4.51 1.39 -9.84
N THR A 187 4.37 1.94 -8.64
CA THR A 187 3.67 1.26 -7.53
C THR A 187 2.18 1.58 -7.61
N ALA A 188 1.35 0.57 -7.80
CA ALA A 188 -0.10 0.73 -7.85
C ALA A 188 -0.73 0.20 -6.57
N VAL A 189 -1.38 1.08 -5.81
CA VAL A 189 -2.03 0.76 -4.54
C VAL A 189 -3.53 0.80 -4.72
N PHE A 190 -4.18 -0.33 -4.45
CA PHE A 190 -5.64 -0.46 -4.45
C PHE A 190 -6.13 -0.59 -3.02
N ILE A 191 -6.95 0.34 -2.59
CA ILE A 191 -7.62 0.29 -1.30
C ILE A 191 -8.94 -0.46 -1.46
N ASN A 192 -9.24 -1.35 -0.53
CA ASN A 192 -10.47 -2.12 -0.57
C ASN A 192 -11.14 -2.20 0.81
N GLN A 193 -12.42 -2.43 0.81
CA GLN A 193 -13.22 -2.61 2.01
C GLN A 193 -13.39 -4.10 2.32
N ILE A 194 -13.86 -4.43 3.51
CA ILE A 194 -14.31 -5.77 3.88
C ILE A 194 -15.85 -5.81 3.76
N ARG A 195 -16.35 -6.91 3.23
CA ARG A 195 -17.77 -7.29 3.21
C ARG A 195 -17.92 -8.65 3.85
N GLU A 196 -19.07 -8.93 4.39
CA GLU A 196 -19.44 -10.25 4.91
C GLU A 196 -20.27 -11.02 3.92
N LYS A 197 -19.93 -12.28 3.73
CA LYS A 197 -20.73 -13.22 2.95
C LYS A 197 -21.88 -13.72 3.79
N VAL A 198 -23.09 -13.50 3.32
CA VAL A 198 -24.30 -14.04 3.94
C VAL A 198 -24.32 -15.58 3.83
N GLY A 199 -24.67 -16.26 4.91
CA GLY A 199 -24.86 -17.71 4.92
C GLY A 199 -23.61 -18.56 5.16
N VAL A 200 -22.47 -17.96 5.50
CA VAL A 200 -21.26 -18.71 5.90
C VAL A 200 -21.38 -19.11 7.36
N MET A 201 -21.72 -20.39 7.62
CA MET A 201 -21.86 -20.92 8.98
C MET A 201 -20.52 -21.37 9.59
N PHE A 202 -19.52 -21.66 8.78
CA PHE A 202 -18.20 -22.11 9.21
C PHE A 202 -17.10 -21.41 8.41
N GLY A 203 -15.99 -21.06 9.09
CA GLY A 203 -14.86 -20.35 8.50
C GLY A 203 -14.99 -18.83 8.56
N ASN A 204 -14.16 -18.12 7.81
CA ASN A 204 -14.15 -16.65 7.78
C ASN A 204 -15.18 -16.13 6.76
N PRO A 205 -16.25 -15.43 7.18
CA PRO A 205 -17.23 -14.85 6.28
C PRO A 205 -16.71 -13.61 5.54
N GLU A 206 -15.62 -13.02 5.99
CA GLU A 206 -15.10 -11.78 5.44
C GLU A 206 -14.56 -11.97 4.00
N THR A 207 -14.90 -11.03 3.15
CA THR A 207 -14.44 -10.98 1.75
C THR A 207 -14.23 -9.53 1.32
N THR A 208 -13.53 -9.35 0.19
CA THR A 208 -13.35 -8.03 -0.41
C THR A 208 -14.15 -7.91 -1.71
N PRO A 209 -14.75 -6.74 -2.01
CA PRO A 209 -15.39 -6.47 -3.30
C PRO A 209 -14.43 -6.58 -4.50
N GLY A 210 -14.98 -6.68 -5.70
CA GLY A 210 -14.20 -6.72 -6.94
C GLY A 210 -13.74 -8.11 -7.35
N GLY A 211 -14.23 -9.18 -6.74
CA GLY A 211 -13.91 -10.56 -7.08
C GLY A 211 -12.53 -11.00 -6.59
N ARG A 212 -11.94 -11.98 -7.28
CA ARG A 212 -10.67 -12.62 -6.88
C ARG A 212 -9.43 -12.04 -7.58
N ALA A 213 -9.61 -11.22 -8.62
CA ALA A 213 -8.52 -10.79 -9.47
C ALA A 213 -7.44 -10.01 -8.68
N LEU A 214 -7.84 -9.10 -7.81
CA LEU A 214 -6.91 -8.31 -7.02
C LEU A 214 -6.10 -9.16 -6.04
N LYS A 215 -6.70 -10.19 -5.43
CA LYS A 215 -5.97 -11.17 -4.62
C LYS A 215 -4.90 -11.90 -5.41
N PHE A 216 -5.17 -12.19 -6.68
CA PHE A 216 -4.25 -12.90 -7.56
C PHE A 216 -3.12 -11.99 -8.06
N TYR A 217 -3.46 -10.80 -8.57
CA TYR A 217 -2.49 -9.89 -9.18
C TYR A 217 -1.64 -9.11 -8.19
N SER A 218 -2.11 -8.87 -6.96
CA SER A 218 -1.31 -8.15 -5.96
C SER A 218 -0.09 -8.97 -5.52
N SER A 219 1.04 -8.28 -5.45
CA SER A 219 2.29 -8.83 -4.92
C SER A 219 2.38 -8.71 -3.41
N VAL A 220 1.72 -7.70 -2.85
CA VAL A 220 1.61 -7.44 -1.42
C VAL A 220 0.16 -7.17 -1.08
N ARG A 221 -0.33 -7.77 -0.01
CA ARG A 221 -1.65 -7.49 0.56
C ARG A 221 -1.51 -7.16 2.03
N LEU A 222 -2.07 -6.03 2.43
CA LEU A 222 -2.06 -5.54 3.80
C LEU A 222 -3.48 -5.53 4.35
N GLU A 223 -3.66 -6.17 5.50
CA GLU A 223 -4.87 -6.06 6.30
C GLU A 223 -4.66 -5.03 7.40
N VAL A 224 -5.51 -4.00 7.43
CA VAL A 224 -5.43 -2.90 8.39
C VAL A 224 -6.60 -2.99 9.35
N ARG A 225 -6.31 -3.13 10.66
CA ARG A 225 -7.33 -3.21 11.71
C ARG A 225 -6.96 -2.36 12.90
N ARG A 226 -7.95 -1.73 13.50
CA ARG A 226 -7.82 -1.12 14.83
C ARG A 226 -7.65 -2.21 15.87
N ALA A 227 -6.72 -1.98 16.83
CA ALA A 227 -6.55 -2.86 17.98
C ALA A 227 -7.17 -2.24 19.24
N GLU A 228 -6.65 -1.10 19.68
CA GLU A 228 -7.07 -0.42 20.89
C GLU A 228 -7.09 1.10 20.72
N GLN A 229 -7.83 1.77 21.57
CA GLN A 229 -7.86 3.23 21.59
C GLN A 229 -6.66 3.77 22.37
N LEU A 230 -6.06 4.84 21.85
CA LEU A 230 -5.02 5.59 22.55
C LEU A 230 -5.65 6.77 23.28
N LYS A 231 -5.31 6.91 24.56
CA LYS A 231 -5.85 7.96 25.44
C LYS A 231 -4.72 8.81 26.00
N GLN A 232 -4.97 10.10 26.06
CA GLN A 232 -4.18 11.06 26.84
C GLN A 232 -5.08 11.63 27.93
N GLY A 233 -4.88 11.17 29.17
CA GLY A 233 -5.84 11.42 30.25
C GLY A 233 -7.19 10.71 29.97
N GLN A 234 -8.24 11.50 29.85
CA GLN A 234 -9.58 10.99 29.50
C GLN A 234 -9.94 11.13 28.03
N GLU A 235 -9.14 11.83 27.26
CA GLU A 235 -9.36 12.09 25.84
C GLU A 235 -8.82 10.96 24.98
N ILE A 236 -9.60 10.53 23.98
CA ILE A 236 -9.18 9.58 22.97
C ILE A 236 -8.47 10.34 21.86
N VAL A 237 -7.17 10.11 21.68
CA VAL A 237 -6.31 10.84 20.74
C VAL A 237 -5.95 10.07 19.49
N GLY A 238 -6.24 8.78 19.45
CA GLY A 238 -5.96 7.93 18.30
C GLY A 238 -6.27 6.47 18.54
N ASN A 239 -5.72 5.62 17.67
CA ASN A 239 -5.87 4.16 17.76
C ASN A 239 -4.53 3.47 17.55
N ARG A 240 -4.27 2.44 18.33
CA ARG A 240 -3.27 1.43 18.00
C ARG A 240 -3.79 0.62 16.81
N THR A 241 -3.04 0.55 15.74
CA THR A 241 -3.46 -0.07 14.50
C THR A 241 -2.50 -1.18 14.12
N LYS A 242 -3.05 -2.35 13.76
CA LYS A 242 -2.29 -3.49 13.26
C LYS A 242 -2.39 -3.53 11.73
N ILE A 243 -1.22 -3.58 11.09
CA ILE A 243 -1.08 -3.76 9.65
C ILE A 243 -0.40 -5.10 9.43
N LYS A 244 -1.16 -6.09 9.01
CA LYS A 244 -0.67 -7.44 8.76
C LYS A 244 -0.38 -7.63 7.29
N VAL A 245 0.83 -8.10 6.99
CA VAL A 245 1.24 -8.47 5.64
C VAL A 245 0.74 -9.88 5.35
N VAL A 246 -0.47 -10.00 4.79
CA VAL A 246 -1.13 -11.30 4.57
C VAL A 246 -0.66 -12.01 3.30
N LYS A 247 -0.10 -11.28 2.35
CA LYS A 247 0.55 -11.81 1.15
C LYS A 247 1.78 -10.97 0.83
N ASN A 248 2.88 -11.63 0.50
CA ASN A 248 4.11 -10.97 0.08
C ASN A 248 4.87 -11.87 -0.90
N LYS A 249 5.06 -11.39 -2.13
CA LYS A 249 5.83 -12.11 -3.17
C LYS A 249 7.32 -11.71 -3.19
N VAL A 250 7.72 -10.69 -2.44
CA VAL A 250 9.08 -10.14 -2.45
C VAL A 250 9.85 -10.38 -1.16
N ALA A 251 9.19 -10.87 -0.10
CA ALA A 251 9.78 -11.24 1.19
C ALA A 251 8.85 -12.22 1.93
N PRO A 252 9.27 -12.81 3.07
CA PRO A 252 8.41 -13.67 3.85
C PRO A 252 7.14 -12.95 4.34
N PRO A 253 5.95 -13.56 4.17
CA PRO A 253 4.68 -12.95 4.58
C PRO A 253 4.40 -13.09 6.07
N PHE A 254 3.25 -12.60 6.51
CA PHE A 254 2.64 -12.69 7.84
C PHE A 254 3.30 -11.87 8.95
N ARG A 255 4.25 -11.00 8.62
CA ARG A 255 4.75 -10.01 9.56
C ARG A 255 3.65 -8.98 9.86
N VAL A 256 3.67 -8.47 11.08
CA VAL A 256 2.70 -7.47 11.56
C VAL A 256 3.46 -6.19 11.93
N ALA A 257 3.00 -5.06 11.42
CA ALA A 257 3.40 -3.75 11.88
C ALA A 257 2.33 -3.19 12.82
N GLU A 258 2.71 -2.78 14.01
CA GLU A 258 1.82 -2.09 14.93
C GLU A 258 2.24 -0.63 15.05
N VAL A 259 1.31 0.27 14.79
CA VAL A 259 1.56 1.71 14.77
C VAL A 259 0.49 2.46 15.54
N ASP A 260 0.86 3.63 16.03
CA ASP A 260 -0.09 4.57 16.63
C ASP A 260 -0.62 5.50 15.55
N MET A 261 -1.89 5.38 15.19
CA MET A 261 -2.58 6.33 14.33
C MET A 261 -3.25 7.41 15.16
N MET A 262 -2.73 8.62 15.06
CA MET A 262 -3.22 9.78 15.79
C MET A 262 -4.26 10.53 14.97
N TYR A 263 -5.34 10.97 15.60
CA TYR A 263 -6.37 11.76 14.93
C TYR A 263 -5.79 13.07 14.36
N GLY A 264 -6.08 13.33 13.09
CA GLY A 264 -5.62 14.51 12.38
C GLY A 264 -4.12 14.57 12.04
N LYS A 265 -3.33 13.56 12.43
CA LYS A 265 -1.86 13.55 12.28
C LYS A 265 -1.32 12.27 11.62
N GLY A 266 -2.15 11.23 11.51
CA GLY A 266 -1.75 9.94 10.95
C GLY A 266 -0.81 9.14 11.85
N ILE A 267 0.09 8.36 11.24
CA ILE A 267 1.03 7.50 11.96
C ILE A 267 2.03 8.34 12.75
N SER A 268 2.14 8.07 14.05
CA SER A 268 3.10 8.75 14.94
C SER A 268 4.51 8.23 14.74
N LYS A 269 5.40 9.06 14.24
CA LYS A 269 6.83 8.74 14.11
C LYS A 269 7.50 8.56 15.46
N GLU A 270 7.17 9.40 16.42
CA GLU A 270 7.67 9.30 17.80
C GLU A 270 7.22 7.99 18.44
N GLY A 271 5.96 7.57 18.20
CA GLY A 271 5.44 6.28 18.64
C GLY A 271 6.23 5.10 18.08
N GLU A 272 6.58 5.14 16.79
CA GLU A 272 7.41 4.12 16.15
C GLU A 272 8.83 4.08 16.74
N LEU A 273 9.45 5.24 16.96
CA LEU A 273 10.79 5.34 17.57
C LEU A 273 10.80 4.75 18.97
N ILE A 274 9.78 5.01 19.78
CA ILE A 274 9.67 4.45 21.13
C ILE A 274 9.55 2.93 21.06
N ASP A 275 8.66 2.39 20.21
CA ASP A 275 8.44 0.96 20.08
C ASP A 275 9.71 0.24 19.60
N LEU A 276 10.34 0.75 18.55
CA LEU A 276 11.60 0.20 18.03
C LEU A 276 12.74 0.34 19.02
N GLY A 277 12.79 1.48 19.76
CA GLY A 277 13.79 1.70 20.80
C GLY A 277 13.67 0.69 21.95
N VAL A 278 12.44 0.37 22.36
CA VAL A 278 12.18 -0.67 23.37
C VAL A 278 12.51 -2.05 22.85
N GLU A 279 12.08 -2.37 21.62
CA GLU A 279 12.33 -3.67 20.99
C GLU A 279 13.84 -3.97 20.81
N ASN A 280 14.62 -2.95 20.52
CA ASN A 280 16.06 -3.04 20.33
C ASN A 280 16.88 -2.73 21.60
N GLU A 281 16.25 -2.69 22.77
CA GLU A 281 16.88 -2.43 24.06
C GLU A 281 17.65 -1.09 24.16
N ILE A 282 17.32 -0.13 23.29
CA ILE A 282 17.87 1.24 23.30
C ILE A 282 17.13 2.09 24.34
N VAL A 283 15.80 1.90 24.41
CA VAL A 283 14.94 2.53 25.40
C VAL A 283 14.53 1.50 26.44
N ASN A 284 14.78 1.79 27.69
CA ASN A 284 14.38 0.93 28.80
C ASN A 284 12.95 1.23 29.21
N LYS A 285 12.10 0.20 29.29
CA LYS A 285 10.73 0.29 29.78
C LYS A 285 10.61 -0.50 31.07
N SER A 286 10.21 0.16 32.14
CA SER A 286 9.92 -0.46 33.44
C SER A 286 8.52 -0.03 33.89
N GLY A 287 7.54 -0.95 33.79
CA GLY A 287 6.14 -0.60 33.99
C GLY A 287 5.68 0.47 33.01
N ALA A 288 5.20 1.59 33.52
CA ALA A 288 4.79 2.75 32.71
C ALA A 288 5.93 3.74 32.43
N TRP A 289 7.10 3.57 33.02
CA TRP A 289 8.25 4.47 32.87
C TRP A 289 9.16 4.08 31.72
N TYR A 290 9.60 5.09 30.99
CA TYR A 290 10.56 4.96 29.89
C TYR A 290 11.81 5.76 30.22
N SER A 291 12.99 5.21 29.90
CA SER A 291 14.27 5.88 30.09
C SER A 291 15.23 5.60 28.93
N TYR A 292 16.13 6.57 28.69
CA TYR A 292 17.17 6.50 27.69
C TYR A 292 18.49 6.98 28.31
N ASN A 293 19.57 6.24 28.15
CA ASN A 293 20.87 6.53 28.76
C ASN A 293 20.82 6.82 30.26
N GLY A 294 19.94 6.15 31.00
CA GLY A 294 19.76 6.35 32.44
C GLY A 294 18.88 7.56 32.84
N GLU A 295 18.46 8.37 31.89
CA GLU A 295 17.55 9.49 32.11
C GLU A 295 16.09 9.11 31.86
N ARG A 296 15.20 9.54 32.76
CA ARG A 296 13.76 9.30 32.59
C ARG A 296 13.19 10.23 31.53
N MET A 297 12.53 9.62 30.53
CA MET A 297 11.84 10.35 29.45
C MET A 297 10.40 10.69 29.81
N GLY A 298 9.73 9.88 30.61
CA GLY A 298 8.36 10.09 31.03
C GLY A 298 7.63 8.84 31.50
N GLN A 299 6.46 9.04 32.04
CA GLN A 299 5.53 8.00 32.44
C GLN A 299 4.39 7.90 31.42
N GLY A 300 4.23 6.73 30.81
CA GLY A 300 3.28 6.52 29.73
C GLY A 300 3.81 6.96 28.37
N LYS A 301 3.42 6.23 27.33
CA LYS A 301 3.94 6.41 25.96
C LYS A 301 3.62 7.81 25.39
N GLU A 302 2.42 8.34 25.65
CA GLU A 302 2.02 9.66 25.13
C GLU A 302 2.88 10.80 25.69
N ASN A 303 3.29 10.72 26.96
CA ASN A 303 4.22 11.68 27.56
C ASN A 303 5.62 11.56 26.96
N VAL A 304 6.06 10.34 26.64
CA VAL A 304 7.37 10.12 25.99
C VAL A 304 7.37 10.65 24.56
N LYS A 305 6.25 10.54 23.84
CA LYS A 305 6.11 11.18 22.51
C LYS A 305 6.30 12.71 22.59
N LEU A 306 5.72 13.36 23.59
CA LEU A 306 5.92 14.79 23.83
C LEU A 306 7.40 15.10 24.15
N TYR A 307 8.02 14.31 25.03
CA TYR A 307 9.44 14.44 25.33
C TYR A 307 10.32 14.39 24.08
N LEU A 308 10.06 13.44 23.16
CA LEU A 308 10.81 13.32 21.90
C LEU A 308 10.61 14.51 20.97
N LYS A 309 9.42 15.11 20.95
CA LYS A 309 9.15 16.32 20.15
C LYS A 309 9.90 17.54 20.68
N GLU A 310 10.05 17.65 21.98
CA GLU A 310 10.78 18.72 22.65
C GLU A 310 12.30 18.55 22.61
N ASN A 311 12.76 17.30 22.43
CA ASN A 311 14.17 16.91 22.40
C ASN A 311 14.51 16.14 21.11
N PRO A 312 14.54 16.81 19.94
CA PRO A 312 14.70 16.15 18.63
C PRO A 312 16.14 15.67 18.33
N LYS A 313 17.09 15.80 19.25
CA LYS A 313 18.50 15.39 19.08
C LYS A 313 18.78 13.99 19.58
#